data_11b8298023b2be47f3783c97b8277ec2
#
_entry.id   11b8298023b2be47f3783c97b8277ec2
#
_cell.length_a   1.000
_cell.length_b   1.000
_cell.length_c   1.000
_cell.angle_alpha   90.00
_cell.angle_beta   90.00
_cell.angle_gamma   90.00
#
_symmetry.space_group_name_H-M   'P 1'
#
loop_
_entity.id
_entity.type
_entity.pdbx_description
1 polymer ?
#
loop_
_entity_poly.entity_id
_entity_poly.type
_entity_poly.pdbx_seq_one_letter_code
_entity_poly.pdbx_strand_id
1 'polypeptide(L)'
;MPVTARYTPIAPGDANEALAFDFSPILSGNETVTGGTLTIATNVCPPAASTALTVNYVIASGNALIASVTAASNGSGDQILTFTAATTLRPSLSRTALIFVGPTS
;
A
#
# COMPACT_ATOMS: atom_id res chain seq x y z
N MET A 1 16.67 11.74 -5.45
CA MET A 1 15.58 11.68 -4.45
C MET A 1 14.53 10.66 -4.90
N PRO A 2 14.20 9.72 -4.06
CA PRO A 2 13.15 8.76 -4.45
C PRO A 2 11.79 9.46 -4.58
N VAL A 3 11.03 9.04 -5.56
CA VAL A 3 9.68 9.54 -5.76
C VAL A 3 8.72 8.56 -5.10
N THR A 4 7.87 9.07 -4.21
CA THR A 4 6.84 8.25 -3.58
C THR A 4 5.73 7.99 -4.60
N ALA A 5 5.40 6.73 -4.80
CA ALA A 5 4.32 6.35 -5.71
C ALA A 5 2.99 6.90 -5.20
N ARG A 6 2.11 7.24 -6.12
CA ARG A 6 0.77 7.71 -5.78
C ARG A 6 -0.25 6.95 -6.61
N TYR A 7 -1.21 6.38 -5.93
CA TYR A 7 -2.28 5.63 -6.59
C TYR A 7 -3.43 6.54 -6.99
N THR A 8 -4.25 6.04 -7.90
CA THR A 8 -5.50 6.69 -8.25
C THR A 8 -6.39 6.79 -7.00
N PRO A 9 -7.07 7.93 -6.78
CA PRO A 9 -7.94 8.07 -5.61
C PRO A 9 -9.05 7.02 -5.55
N ILE A 10 -9.43 6.67 -4.32
CA ILE A 10 -10.52 5.73 -4.05
C ILE A 10 -11.67 6.50 -3.45
N ALA A 11 -12.89 6.21 -3.89
CA ALA A 11 -14.08 6.82 -3.33
C ALA A 11 -14.44 6.18 -1.98
N PRO A 12 -15.02 6.98 -1.05
CA PRO A 12 -15.51 6.41 0.21
C PRO A 12 -16.52 5.30 -0.05
N GLY A 13 -16.39 4.21 0.68
CA GLY A 13 -17.27 3.06 0.54
C GLY A 13 -16.85 2.04 -0.50
N ASP A 14 -15.84 2.35 -1.32
CA ASP A 14 -15.32 1.36 -2.28
C ASP A 14 -14.73 0.16 -1.53
N ALA A 15 -15.11 -1.03 -1.96
CA ALA A 15 -14.69 -2.27 -1.31
C ALA A 15 -13.80 -3.09 -2.24
N ASN A 16 -12.86 -3.82 -1.64
CA ASN A 16 -12.02 -4.79 -2.33
C ASN A 16 -11.21 -4.18 -3.48
N GLU A 17 -10.72 -2.95 -3.28
CA GLU A 17 -9.87 -2.30 -4.25
C GLU A 17 -8.47 -2.91 -4.21
N ALA A 18 -7.93 -3.26 -5.38
CA ALA A 18 -6.61 -3.86 -5.47
C ALA A 18 -5.54 -2.80 -5.65
N LEU A 19 -4.52 -2.84 -4.80
CA LEU A 19 -3.35 -1.96 -4.89
C LEU A 19 -2.12 -2.85 -5.05
N ALA A 20 -1.39 -2.66 -6.14
CA ALA A 20 -0.18 -3.42 -6.40
C ALA A 20 1.05 -2.54 -6.25
N PHE A 21 2.09 -3.06 -5.62
CA PHE A 21 3.38 -2.39 -5.54
C PHE A 21 4.44 -3.34 -6.09
N ASP A 22 5.10 -2.93 -7.18
CA ASP A 22 6.11 -3.73 -7.85
C ASP A 22 7.48 -3.45 -7.25
N PHE A 23 8.09 -4.46 -6.64
CA PHE A 23 9.42 -4.35 -6.05
C PHE A 23 10.54 -4.66 -7.04
N SER A 24 10.22 -5.07 -8.27
CA SER A 24 11.24 -5.49 -9.24
C SER A 24 12.40 -4.50 -9.38
N PRO A 25 12.17 -3.17 -9.45
CA PRO A 25 13.28 -2.24 -9.65
C PRO A 25 14.29 -2.19 -8.51
N ILE A 26 13.94 -2.67 -7.32
CA ILE A 26 14.79 -2.59 -6.13
C ILE A 26 15.27 -3.95 -5.64
N LEU A 27 14.91 -5.02 -6.33
CA LEU A 27 15.35 -6.36 -5.99
C LEU A 27 16.72 -6.66 -6.62
N SER A 28 17.51 -7.47 -5.91
CA SER A 28 18.75 -8.01 -6.48
C SER A 28 18.41 -9.07 -7.54
N GLY A 29 19.41 -9.44 -8.35
CA GLY A 29 19.18 -10.27 -9.54
C GLY A 29 18.40 -11.56 -9.31
N ASN A 30 18.66 -12.25 -8.20
CA ASN A 30 18.00 -13.54 -7.88
C ASN A 30 16.99 -13.41 -6.74
N GLU A 31 16.71 -12.21 -6.32
CA GLU A 31 15.82 -11.96 -5.19
C GLU A 31 14.36 -11.97 -5.67
N THR A 32 13.51 -12.67 -4.94
CA THR A 32 12.06 -12.69 -5.24
C THR A 32 11.28 -12.39 -3.98
N VAL A 33 10.09 -11.79 -4.15
CA VAL A 33 9.18 -11.50 -3.06
C VAL A 33 8.45 -12.78 -2.65
N THR A 34 8.49 -13.10 -1.36
CA THR A 34 7.86 -14.32 -0.84
C THR A 34 6.58 -14.02 -0.07
N GLY A 35 6.38 -12.80 0.37
CA GLY A 35 5.18 -12.39 1.07
C GLY A 35 5.32 -10.96 1.55
N GLY A 36 4.36 -10.50 2.32
CA GLY A 36 4.47 -9.16 2.87
C GLY A 36 3.20 -8.67 3.56
N THR A 37 3.27 -7.44 3.98
CA THR A 37 2.17 -6.77 4.68
C THR A 37 2.00 -5.35 4.15
N LEU A 38 0.84 -4.78 4.43
CA LEU A 38 0.55 -3.38 4.16
C LEU A 38 0.04 -2.74 5.45
N THR A 39 0.67 -1.65 5.85
CA THR A 39 0.14 -0.81 6.94
C THR A 39 -0.27 0.53 6.35
N ILE A 40 -1.32 1.11 6.92
CA ILE A 40 -1.89 2.35 6.41
C ILE A 40 -2.00 3.35 7.56
N ALA A 41 -1.48 4.56 7.33
CA ALA A 41 -1.58 5.66 8.27
C ALA A 41 -2.21 6.86 7.59
N THR A 42 -2.97 7.64 8.33
CA THR A 42 -3.48 8.92 7.84
C THR A 42 -2.33 9.91 7.76
N ASN A 43 -2.23 10.64 6.65
CA ASN A 43 -1.16 11.60 6.43
C ASN A 43 -1.45 12.91 7.16
N VAL A 44 -1.22 12.89 8.46
CA VAL A 44 -1.34 14.04 9.35
C VAL A 44 -0.05 14.15 10.15
N CYS A 45 0.10 15.19 10.94
CA CYS A 45 1.33 15.42 11.72
C CYS A 45 1.02 15.40 13.20
N PRO A 46 1.42 14.36 13.97
CA PRO A 46 2.12 13.14 13.51
C PRO A 46 1.15 12.15 12.83
N PRO A 47 1.67 11.27 11.95
CA PRO A 47 0.83 10.27 11.31
C PRO A 47 0.14 9.37 12.34
N ALA A 48 -1.11 9.03 12.06
CA ALA A 48 -1.93 8.21 12.95
C ALA A 48 -2.49 7.03 12.18
N ALA A 49 -2.87 5.97 12.90
CA ALA A 49 -3.48 4.80 12.27
C ALA A 49 -4.69 5.22 11.43
N SER A 50 -4.79 4.66 10.21
CA SER A 50 -5.85 5.04 9.29
C SER A 50 -7.20 4.49 9.76
N THR A 51 -8.21 5.35 9.71
CA THR A 51 -9.61 4.93 9.85
C THR A 51 -10.35 4.99 8.52
N ALA A 52 -9.68 5.47 7.45
CA ALA A 52 -10.29 5.63 6.13
C ALA A 52 -10.15 4.38 5.26
N LEU A 53 -9.10 3.57 5.48
CA LEU A 53 -8.84 2.37 4.70
C LEU A 53 -8.57 1.19 5.63
N THR A 54 -9.06 0.03 5.24
CA THR A 54 -8.80 -1.22 5.94
C THR A 54 -8.18 -2.20 4.97
N VAL A 55 -7.12 -2.89 5.39
CA VAL A 55 -6.49 -3.94 4.58
C VAL A 55 -7.27 -5.23 4.76
N ASN A 56 -7.75 -5.80 3.65
CA ASN A 56 -8.45 -7.08 3.68
C ASN A 56 -7.45 -8.25 3.65
N TYR A 57 -6.48 -8.19 2.72
CA TYR A 57 -5.40 -9.17 2.64
C TYR A 57 -4.27 -8.61 1.77
N VAL A 58 -3.10 -9.24 1.88
CA VAL A 58 -1.93 -8.94 1.04
C VAL A 58 -1.36 -10.27 0.56
N ILE A 59 -1.09 -10.34 -0.76
CA ILE A 59 -0.47 -11.53 -1.34
C ILE A 59 0.74 -11.12 -2.16
N ALA A 60 1.71 -12.05 -2.28
CA ALA A 60 2.82 -11.88 -3.20
C ALA A 60 2.44 -12.46 -4.56
N SER A 61 2.74 -11.72 -5.63
CA SER A 61 2.50 -12.16 -6.99
C SER A 61 3.67 -11.73 -7.85
N GLY A 62 4.48 -12.68 -8.27
CA GLY A 62 5.74 -12.38 -8.93
C GLY A 62 6.64 -11.59 -7.98
N ASN A 63 7.09 -10.42 -8.41
CA ASN A 63 7.92 -9.53 -7.59
C ASN A 63 7.12 -8.34 -7.06
N ALA A 64 5.83 -8.50 -6.91
CA ALA A 64 4.94 -7.45 -6.41
C ALA A 64 4.15 -7.93 -5.21
N LEU A 65 3.70 -6.98 -4.39
CA LEU A 65 2.67 -7.22 -3.39
C LEU A 65 1.36 -6.66 -3.93
N ILE A 66 0.30 -7.45 -3.82
CA ILE A 66 -1.04 -7.02 -4.17
C ILE A 66 -1.86 -7.01 -2.90
N ALA A 67 -2.37 -5.85 -2.55
CA ALA A 67 -3.20 -5.67 -1.36
C ALA A 67 -4.64 -5.39 -1.77
N SER A 68 -5.58 -5.99 -1.05
CA SER A 68 -6.99 -5.65 -1.19
C SER A 68 -7.37 -4.76 -0.01
N VAL A 69 -7.95 -3.60 -0.31
CA VAL A 69 -8.34 -2.62 0.71
C VAL A 69 -9.78 -2.22 0.52
N THR A 70 -10.41 -1.77 1.60
CA THR A 70 -11.77 -1.26 1.58
C THR A 70 -11.78 0.13 2.20
N ALA A 71 -12.40 1.08 1.52
CA ALA A 71 -12.55 2.43 2.03
C ALA A 71 -13.80 2.53 2.90
N ALA A 72 -13.67 3.20 4.06
CA ALA A 72 -14.80 3.44 4.94
C ALA A 72 -15.79 4.39 4.25
N SER A 73 -17.08 4.25 4.54
CA SER A 73 -18.11 5.06 3.91
C SER A 73 -17.97 6.55 4.23
N ASN A 74 -17.30 6.88 5.32
CA ASN A 74 -17.00 8.27 5.71
C ASN A 74 -15.51 8.57 5.63
N GLY A 75 -14.74 7.73 4.94
CA GLY A 75 -13.30 7.92 4.83
C GLY A 75 -12.94 9.13 4.00
N SER A 76 -11.88 9.83 4.38
CA SER A 76 -11.39 10.96 3.60
C SER A 76 -9.95 11.25 3.96
N GLY A 77 -9.25 11.89 3.04
CA GLY A 77 -7.91 12.41 3.24
C GLY A 77 -6.81 11.55 2.62
N ASP A 78 -5.61 12.09 2.61
CA ASP A 78 -4.42 11.38 2.13
C ASP A 78 -4.03 10.28 3.12
N GLN A 79 -3.67 9.12 2.57
CA GLN A 79 -3.23 7.99 3.36
C GLN A 79 -1.82 7.60 2.93
N ILE A 80 -1.00 7.22 3.91
CA ILE A 80 0.36 6.72 3.68
C ILE A 80 0.31 5.20 3.72
N LEU A 81 0.69 4.57 2.62
CA LEU A 81 0.74 3.13 2.49
C LEU A 81 2.19 2.67 2.67
N THR A 82 2.44 1.77 3.62
CA THR A 82 3.76 1.18 3.79
C THR A 82 3.68 -0.29 3.43
N PHE A 83 4.22 -0.62 2.26
CA PHE A 83 4.34 -2.01 1.80
C PHE A 83 5.65 -2.57 2.33
N THR A 84 5.57 -3.64 3.10
CA THR A 84 6.74 -4.32 3.63
C THR A 84 6.78 -5.72 3.05
N ALA A 85 7.77 -5.99 2.21
CA ALA A 85 7.94 -7.28 1.56
C ALA A 85 8.98 -8.11 2.29
N ALA A 86 8.71 -9.40 2.42
CA ALA A 86 9.73 -10.39 2.74
C ALA A 86 10.24 -10.96 1.43
N THR A 87 11.55 -11.12 1.31
CA THR A 87 12.16 -11.63 0.08
C THR A 87 13.08 -12.79 0.41
N THR A 88 13.57 -13.46 -0.65
CA THR A 88 14.50 -14.58 -0.48
C THR A 88 15.83 -14.15 0.14
N LEU A 89 16.21 -12.88 0.05
CA LEU A 89 17.49 -12.37 0.54
C LEU A 89 17.33 -11.42 1.73
N ARG A 90 16.16 -10.84 1.94
CA ARG A 90 15.92 -9.85 3.00
C ARG A 90 14.62 -10.17 3.73
N PRO A 91 14.64 -10.11 5.08
CA PRO A 91 13.42 -10.38 5.84
C PRO A 91 12.40 -9.24 5.76
N SER A 92 12.85 -8.04 5.44
CA SER A 92 11.97 -6.87 5.43
C SER A 92 12.51 -5.82 4.46
N LEU A 93 11.68 -5.46 3.49
CA LEU A 93 11.98 -4.45 2.49
C LEU A 93 10.77 -3.56 2.38
N SER A 94 10.87 -2.34 2.93
CA SER A 94 9.70 -1.45 3.03
C SER A 94 9.78 -0.30 2.04
N ARG A 95 8.63 0.02 1.45
CA ARG A 95 8.48 1.19 0.58
C ARG A 95 7.12 1.83 0.85
N THR A 96 7.06 3.13 0.65
CA THR A 96 5.83 3.89 0.91
C THR A 96 5.20 4.38 -0.39
N ALA A 97 3.89 4.54 -0.35
CA ALA A 97 3.10 5.13 -1.42
C ALA A 97 2.00 5.96 -0.81
N LEU A 98 1.34 6.77 -1.63
CA LEU A 98 0.27 7.65 -1.18
C LEU A 98 -1.01 7.33 -1.95
N ILE A 99 -2.14 7.45 -1.27
CA ILE A 99 -3.45 7.36 -1.90
C ILE A 99 -4.39 8.33 -1.22
N PHE A 100 -5.26 8.95 -2.00
CA PHE A 100 -6.29 9.84 -1.48
C PHE A 100 -7.62 9.10 -1.41
N VAL A 101 -8.32 9.23 -0.29
CA VAL A 101 -9.68 8.73 -0.14
C VAL A 101 -10.61 9.94 -0.10
N GLY A 102 -11.54 9.99 -1.05
CA GLY A 102 -12.46 11.11 -1.13
C GLY A 102 -13.26 11.08 -2.42
N PRO A 103 -14.15 12.05 -2.60
CA PRO A 103 -14.93 12.14 -3.83
C PRO A 103 -14.02 12.18 -5.05
N THR A 104 -14.36 11.40 -6.08
CA THR A 104 -13.54 11.29 -7.29
C THR A 104 -14.17 11.98 -8.49
N SER A 105 -15.32 12.56 -8.33
CA SER A 105 -16.02 13.27 -9.40
C SER A 105 -15.60 14.72 -9.50
#